data_1cfdac62b2586e68ba002221c8509682
#
_entry.id   1cfdac62b2586e68ba002221c8509682
#
_cell.length_a   1.000
_cell.length_b   1.000
_cell.length_c   1.000
_cell.angle_alpha   90.00
_cell.angle_beta   90.00
_cell.angle_gamma   90.00
#
_symmetry.space_group_name_H-M   'P 1'
#
loop_
_entity.id
_entity.type
_entity.pdbx_description
1 polymer ?
#
loop_
_entity_poly.entity_id
_entity_poly.type
_entity_poly.pdbx_seq_one_letter_code
_entity_poly.pdbx_strand_id
1 'polypeptide(L)'
;MMELDILPRKLAIIGGGYIGTEFASMYAGFGSKVTVLQDGKTYLPREDEDVSQEVRKILENKGVEFRLGAQIHSVSQTAQGVALHMTWNGEESVLEADAVLVATGRQPNTRGLALEAAGVEQTERGAVKTDKFLCTTAPNIWAMGDVAGGLQFTYISLDDFRIVWSQAGEGPLYTANDRKNVPNSVFIDPPLSTVGLREKEARAQNRNIRIAKLPAAAVPKAQVLKETEGFLKAVVDADTDEILGASLICAESHEVINTVKLAIDSGLKASALHRQVFTHPTMSEALNDLFAPIK
;
A
#
# COMPACT_ATOMS: atom_id res chain seq x y z
N MET A 1 16.79 -8.27 -6.49
CA MET A 1 15.63 -8.72 -7.31
C MET A 1 15.50 -7.94 -8.61
N MET A 2 15.61 -6.61 -8.60
CA MET A 2 15.52 -5.78 -9.83
C MET A 2 16.71 -5.95 -10.81
N GLU A 3 17.81 -6.54 -10.36
CA GLU A 3 19.05 -6.72 -11.12
C GLU A 3 19.39 -8.21 -11.34
N LEU A 4 18.36 -9.09 -11.23
CA LEU A 4 18.58 -10.51 -11.51
C LEU A 4 18.64 -10.76 -13.02
N ASP A 5 19.72 -11.39 -13.47
CA ASP A 5 19.90 -11.78 -14.87
C ASP A 5 19.08 -13.04 -15.24
N ILE A 6 18.70 -13.84 -14.25
CA ILE A 6 17.97 -15.09 -14.43
C ILE A 6 16.69 -15.08 -13.60
N LEU A 7 15.57 -15.37 -14.25
CA LEU A 7 14.30 -15.54 -13.57
C LEU A 7 14.32 -16.80 -12.68
N PRO A 8 14.15 -16.68 -11.34
CA PRO A 8 14.06 -17.85 -10.48
C PRO A 8 12.78 -18.65 -10.78
N ARG A 9 12.90 -19.96 -10.92
CA ARG A 9 11.74 -20.85 -11.11
C ARG A 9 10.90 -20.94 -9.84
N LYS A 10 11.58 -20.94 -8.67
CA LYS A 10 10.98 -20.96 -7.33
C LYS A 10 11.50 -19.76 -6.56
N LEU A 11 10.60 -18.88 -6.16
CA LEU A 11 10.89 -17.69 -5.36
C LEU A 11 10.22 -17.81 -3.99
N ALA A 12 11.02 -17.75 -2.92
CA ALA A 12 10.51 -17.55 -1.57
C ALA A 12 10.52 -16.06 -1.22
N ILE A 13 9.43 -15.54 -0.66
CA ILE A 13 9.33 -14.15 -0.21
C ILE A 13 9.07 -14.15 1.30
N ILE A 14 9.98 -13.60 2.08
CA ILE A 14 9.82 -13.42 3.52
C ILE A 14 9.22 -12.04 3.78
N GLY A 15 7.99 -12.01 4.26
CA GLY A 15 7.21 -10.80 4.51
C GLY A 15 6.10 -10.57 3.48
N GLY A 16 4.86 -10.74 3.93
CA GLY A 16 3.62 -10.53 3.15
C GLY A 16 3.08 -9.08 3.26
N GLY A 17 3.96 -8.07 3.45
CA GLY A 17 3.62 -6.67 3.37
C GLY A 17 3.46 -6.20 1.91
N TYR A 18 3.21 -4.91 1.69
CA TYR A 18 2.96 -4.35 0.35
C TYR A 18 4.07 -4.70 -0.65
N ILE A 19 5.33 -4.52 -0.27
CA ILE A 19 6.49 -4.83 -1.14
C ILE A 19 6.53 -6.32 -1.50
N GLY A 20 6.40 -7.21 -0.50
CA GLY A 20 6.38 -8.66 -0.76
C GLY A 20 5.21 -9.07 -1.63
N THR A 21 4.06 -8.43 -1.46
CA THR A 21 2.84 -8.65 -2.27
C THR A 21 3.03 -8.21 -3.73
N GLU A 22 3.64 -7.04 -3.97
CA GLU A 22 3.95 -6.57 -5.32
C GLU A 22 4.92 -7.50 -6.05
N PHE A 23 6.00 -7.90 -5.38
CA PHE A 23 6.95 -8.86 -5.95
C PHE A 23 6.32 -10.24 -6.17
N ALA A 24 5.41 -10.68 -5.30
CA ALA A 24 4.68 -11.93 -5.49
C ALA A 24 3.83 -11.89 -6.76
N SER A 25 3.09 -10.81 -6.96
CA SER A 25 2.28 -10.60 -8.17
C SER A 25 3.15 -10.57 -9.44
N MET A 26 4.24 -9.79 -9.41
CA MET A 26 5.15 -9.60 -10.53
C MET A 26 5.80 -10.93 -10.95
N TYR A 27 6.41 -11.65 -9.99
CA TYR A 27 7.15 -12.88 -10.29
C TYR A 27 6.22 -14.04 -10.64
N ALA A 28 5.02 -14.12 -10.06
CA ALA A 28 4.00 -15.05 -10.51
C ALA A 28 3.58 -14.77 -11.96
N GLY A 29 3.40 -13.49 -12.31
CA GLY A 29 3.13 -13.05 -13.69
C GLY A 29 4.25 -13.41 -14.67
N PHE A 30 5.51 -13.44 -14.22
CA PHE A 30 6.65 -13.89 -15.02
C PHE A 30 6.78 -15.42 -15.11
N GLY A 31 5.96 -16.18 -14.39
CA GLY A 31 5.94 -17.64 -14.41
C GLY A 31 6.77 -18.32 -13.31
N SER A 32 7.25 -17.57 -12.32
CA SER A 32 7.87 -18.16 -11.13
C SER A 32 6.83 -18.81 -10.23
N LYS A 33 7.16 -19.96 -9.61
CA LYS A 33 6.40 -20.50 -8.49
C LYS A 33 6.77 -19.69 -7.23
N VAL A 34 5.84 -18.87 -6.74
CA VAL A 34 6.08 -17.97 -5.63
C VAL A 34 5.45 -18.52 -4.34
N THR A 35 6.22 -18.51 -3.25
CA THR A 35 5.71 -18.80 -1.89
C THR A 35 5.99 -17.60 -1.00
N VAL A 36 4.93 -16.99 -0.46
CA VAL A 36 4.99 -15.89 0.51
C VAL A 36 4.94 -16.46 1.92
N LEU A 37 5.93 -16.14 2.73
CA LEU A 37 6.09 -16.54 4.12
C LEU A 37 5.83 -15.32 5.02
N GLN A 38 4.86 -15.44 5.91
CA GLN A 38 4.47 -14.38 6.86
C GLN A 38 4.43 -14.96 8.27
N ASP A 39 5.10 -14.30 9.22
CA ASP A 39 5.10 -14.69 10.63
C ASP A 39 3.73 -14.47 11.31
N GLY A 40 3.05 -13.39 10.96
CA GLY A 40 1.69 -13.11 11.37
C GLY A 40 0.66 -14.05 10.72
N LYS A 41 -0.41 -14.35 11.47
CA LYS A 41 -1.55 -15.16 10.96
C LYS A 41 -2.46 -14.38 10.01
N THR A 42 -2.36 -13.05 10.00
CA THR A 42 -3.19 -12.16 9.18
C THR A 42 -2.36 -11.59 8.04
N TYR A 43 -2.82 -11.80 6.81
CA TYR A 43 -2.24 -11.20 5.62
C TYR A 43 -2.70 -9.75 5.49
N LEU A 44 -1.81 -8.84 5.06
CA LEU A 44 -2.06 -7.40 4.93
C LEU A 44 -2.86 -6.80 6.12
N PRO A 45 -2.36 -6.88 7.35
CA PRO A 45 -3.13 -6.55 8.56
C PRO A 45 -3.55 -5.07 8.66
N ARG A 46 -2.99 -4.21 7.81
CA ARG A 46 -3.41 -2.80 7.72
C ARG A 46 -4.71 -2.63 6.95
N GLU A 47 -5.03 -3.54 6.03
CA GLU A 47 -6.27 -3.49 5.23
C GLU A 47 -7.46 -4.06 6.01
N ASP A 48 -8.69 -3.76 5.54
CA ASP A 48 -9.88 -4.46 6.02
C ASP A 48 -9.81 -5.94 5.64
N GLU A 49 -10.45 -6.79 6.41
CA GLU A 49 -10.35 -8.23 6.24
C GLU A 49 -10.82 -8.70 4.87
N ASP A 50 -11.94 -8.17 4.38
CA ASP A 50 -12.49 -8.49 3.06
C ASP A 50 -11.57 -8.07 1.91
N VAL A 51 -10.87 -6.92 2.06
CA VAL A 51 -9.87 -6.43 1.12
C VAL A 51 -8.65 -7.35 1.10
N SER A 52 -8.13 -7.70 2.27
CA SER A 52 -7.00 -8.61 2.42
C SER A 52 -7.28 -10.00 1.84
N GLN A 53 -8.47 -10.54 2.12
CA GLN A 53 -8.91 -11.84 1.61
C GLN A 53 -9.05 -11.84 0.08
N GLU A 54 -9.59 -10.77 -0.51
CA GLU A 54 -9.72 -10.69 -1.98
C GLU A 54 -8.37 -10.59 -2.67
N VAL A 55 -7.43 -9.77 -2.15
CA VAL A 55 -6.06 -9.70 -2.66
C VAL A 55 -5.39 -11.07 -2.59
N ARG A 56 -5.51 -11.76 -1.46
CA ARG A 56 -4.96 -13.09 -1.30
C ARG A 56 -5.54 -14.08 -2.32
N LYS A 57 -6.85 -14.11 -2.47
CA LYS A 57 -7.57 -14.97 -3.42
C LYS A 57 -7.11 -14.73 -4.86
N ILE A 58 -6.98 -13.46 -5.27
CA ILE A 58 -6.49 -13.09 -6.62
C ILE A 58 -5.08 -13.66 -6.84
N LEU A 59 -4.19 -13.50 -5.87
CA LEU A 59 -2.82 -14.00 -5.99
C LEU A 59 -2.73 -15.53 -5.91
N GLU A 60 -3.56 -16.19 -5.07
CA GLU A 60 -3.67 -17.65 -5.04
C GLU A 60 -4.18 -18.21 -6.38
N ASN A 61 -5.14 -17.55 -7.03
CA ASN A 61 -5.60 -17.90 -8.38
C ASN A 61 -4.49 -17.77 -9.44
N LYS A 62 -3.52 -16.88 -9.20
CA LYS A 62 -2.31 -16.72 -10.04
C LYS A 62 -1.17 -17.68 -9.65
N GLY A 63 -1.41 -18.60 -8.72
CA GLY A 63 -0.47 -19.65 -8.32
C GLY A 63 0.49 -19.25 -7.19
N VAL A 64 0.26 -18.14 -6.50
CA VAL A 64 1.04 -17.77 -5.31
C VAL A 64 0.60 -18.61 -4.11
N GLU A 65 1.55 -19.28 -3.43
CA GLU A 65 1.32 -19.99 -2.17
C GLU A 65 1.55 -19.04 -0.98
N PHE A 66 0.66 -19.08 0.02
CA PHE A 66 0.82 -18.32 1.26
C PHE A 66 0.99 -19.26 2.46
N ARG A 67 2.06 -19.06 3.23
CA ARG A 67 2.30 -19.73 4.52
C ARG A 67 2.25 -18.67 5.62
N LEU A 68 1.03 -18.44 6.13
CA LEU A 68 0.81 -17.51 7.24
C LEU A 68 1.10 -18.20 8.57
N GLY A 69 1.64 -17.47 9.54
CA GLY A 69 2.11 -18.01 10.81
C GLY A 69 3.42 -18.80 10.70
N ALA A 70 4.17 -18.65 9.61
CA ALA A 70 5.45 -19.32 9.40
C ALA A 70 6.56 -18.63 10.21
N GLN A 71 7.17 -19.35 11.15
CA GLN A 71 8.32 -18.88 11.92
C GLN A 71 9.60 -19.34 11.25
N ILE A 72 10.33 -18.43 10.62
CA ILE A 72 11.56 -18.74 9.91
C ILE A 72 12.72 -18.68 10.89
N HIS A 73 13.49 -19.77 11.00
CA HIS A 73 14.61 -19.91 11.92
C HIS A 73 15.94 -19.58 11.23
N SER A 74 16.12 -20.04 10.00
CA SER A 74 17.34 -19.79 9.25
C SER A 74 17.14 -19.92 7.74
N VAL A 75 18.02 -19.26 7.00
CA VAL A 75 18.18 -19.41 5.55
C VAL A 75 19.62 -19.85 5.30
N SER A 76 19.79 -20.95 4.59
CA SER A 76 21.08 -21.50 4.22
C SER A 76 21.23 -21.65 2.72
N GLN A 77 22.46 -21.47 2.22
CA GLN A 77 22.77 -21.70 0.82
C GLN A 77 22.88 -23.20 0.55
N THR A 78 22.36 -23.64 -0.59
CA THR A 78 22.49 -25.01 -1.08
C THR A 78 23.21 -25.03 -2.43
N ALA A 79 23.52 -26.21 -2.94
CA ALA A 79 24.12 -26.33 -4.28
C ALA A 79 23.20 -25.84 -5.42
N GLN A 80 21.89 -25.72 -5.18
CA GLN A 80 20.89 -25.41 -6.20
C GLN A 80 20.07 -24.13 -5.89
N GLY A 81 20.43 -23.38 -4.84
CA GLY A 81 19.70 -22.19 -4.41
C GLY A 81 19.76 -21.98 -2.91
N VAL A 82 18.62 -21.88 -2.25
CA VAL A 82 18.49 -21.63 -0.81
C VAL A 82 17.49 -22.58 -0.16
N ALA A 83 17.74 -22.93 1.10
CA ALA A 83 16.80 -23.67 1.96
C ALA A 83 16.39 -22.79 3.15
N LEU A 84 15.08 -22.64 3.34
CA LEU A 84 14.49 -21.91 4.45
C LEU A 84 13.97 -22.91 5.48
N HIS A 85 14.54 -22.91 6.67
CA HIS A 85 14.10 -23.76 7.80
C HIS A 85 13.10 -22.98 8.62
N MET A 86 11.93 -23.56 8.89
CA MET A 86 10.82 -22.89 9.55
C MET A 86 9.96 -23.86 10.34
N THR A 87 9.23 -23.33 11.32
CA THR A 87 8.05 -24.00 11.89
C THR A 87 6.80 -23.44 11.23
N TRP A 88 5.97 -24.28 10.65
CA TRP A 88 4.69 -23.89 10.07
C TRP A 88 3.61 -24.89 10.45
N ASN A 89 2.44 -24.39 10.90
CA ASN A 89 1.35 -25.20 11.46
C ASN A 89 1.78 -26.13 12.61
N GLY A 90 2.80 -25.74 13.37
CA GLY A 90 3.33 -26.52 14.49
C GLY A 90 4.34 -27.62 14.11
N GLU A 91 4.71 -27.72 12.84
CA GLU A 91 5.64 -28.70 12.33
C GLU A 91 6.91 -28.04 11.76
N GLU A 92 8.06 -28.67 12.01
CA GLU A 92 9.32 -28.28 11.38
C GLU A 92 9.26 -28.60 9.88
N SER A 93 9.62 -27.64 9.05
CA SER A 93 9.59 -27.78 7.60
C SER A 93 10.73 -27.03 6.93
N VAL A 94 11.09 -27.47 5.73
CA VAL A 94 12.10 -26.85 4.89
C VAL A 94 11.47 -26.49 3.55
N LEU A 95 11.65 -25.22 3.12
CA LEU A 95 11.27 -24.76 1.79
C LEU A 95 12.53 -24.53 0.97
N GLU A 96 12.65 -25.25 -0.14
CA GLU A 96 13.72 -25.03 -1.12
C GLU A 96 13.27 -24.06 -2.21
N ALA A 97 14.12 -23.08 -2.53
CA ALA A 97 13.87 -22.10 -3.57
C ALA A 97 15.17 -21.75 -4.32
N ASP A 98 15.04 -21.24 -5.55
CA ASP A 98 16.20 -20.77 -6.32
C ASP A 98 16.71 -19.42 -5.80
N ALA A 99 15.79 -18.60 -5.27
CA ALA A 99 16.09 -17.30 -4.67
C ALA A 99 15.15 -16.98 -3.50
N VAL A 100 15.61 -16.10 -2.61
CA VAL A 100 14.80 -15.53 -1.53
C VAL A 100 14.80 -14.01 -1.62
N LEU A 101 13.60 -13.42 -1.48
CA LEU A 101 13.41 -12.00 -1.25
C LEU A 101 13.08 -11.76 0.23
N VAL A 102 13.87 -10.91 0.89
CA VAL A 102 13.59 -10.47 2.25
C VAL A 102 12.87 -9.13 2.19
N ALA A 103 11.56 -9.12 2.51
CA ALA A 103 10.67 -7.97 2.46
C ALA A 103 10.05 -7.66 3.85
N THR A 104 10.85 -7.81 4.91
CA THR A 104 10.41 -7.73 6.32
C THR A 104 10.35 -6.32 6.89
N GLY A 105 10.59 -5.30 6.07
CA GLY A 105 10.52 -3.89 6.45
C GLY A 105 11.70 -3.07 5.96
N ARG A 106 11.71 -1.79 6.35
CA ARG A 106 12.73 -0.81 6.00
C ARG A 106 13.26 -0.12 7.23
N GLN A 107 14.52 0.27 7.19
CA GLN A 107 15.16 1.12 8.19
C GLN A 107 15.70 2.37 7.49
N PRO A 108 15.64 3.55 8.14
CA PRO A 108 16.28 4.76 7.62
C PRO A 108 17.76 4.53 7.35
N ASN A 109 18.24 4.96 6.19
CA ASN A 109 19.64 4.78 5.82
C ASN A 109 20.47 5.98 6.30
N THR A 110 20.77 6.02 7.61
CA THR A 110 21.50 7.10 8.29
C THR A 110 22.95 6.72 8.62
N ARG A 111 23.36 5.48 8.38
CA ARG A 111 24.72 5.02 8.69
C ARG A 111 25.77 5.77 7.87
N GLY A 112 26.83 6.22 8.52
CA GLY A 112 27.95 6.90 7.86
C GLY A 112 27.71 8.38 7.54
N LEU A 113 26.55 8.95 7.90
CA LEU A 113 26.27 10.38 7.68
C LEU A 113 26.85 11.29 8.77
N ALA A 114 27.42 10.73 9.85
CA ALA A 114 27.98 11.47 10.97
C ALA A 114 27.03 12.55 11.54
N LEU A 115 25.73 12.19 11.68
CA LEU A 115 24.66 13.12 12.05
C LEU A 115 24.91 13.82 13.39
N GLU A 116 25.50 13.12 14.37
CA GLU A 116 25.85 13.68 15.68
C GLU A 116 26.88 14.80 15.55
N ALA A 117 27.85 14.66 14.64
CA ALA A 117 28.87 15.69 14.40
C ALA A 117 28.28 16.98 13.80
N ALA A 118 27.14 16.85 13.10
CA ALA A 118 26.39 17.97 12.56
C ALA A 118 25.32 18.53 13.53
N GLY A 119 25.14 17.92 14.72
CA GLY A 119 24.10 18.30 15.68
C GLY A 119 22.69 17.87 15.25
N VAL A 120 22.57 16.87 14.36
CA VAL A 120 21.30 16.34 13.88
C VAL A 120 20.86 15.17 14.74
N GLU A 121 19.72 15.31 15.39
CA GLU A 121 19.12 14.25 16.21
C GLU A 121 18.40 13.21 15.36
N GLN A 122 18.35 11.99 15.89
CA GLN A 122 17.59 10.88 15.32
C GLN A 122 16.42 10.49 16.23
N THR A 123 15.40 9.88 15.64
CA THR A 123 14.33 9.22 16.37
C THR A 123 14.82 7.89 16.94
N GLU A 124 14.06 7.28 17.87
CA GLU A 124 14.36 5.94 18.41
C GLU A 124 14.48 4.86 17.33
N ARG A 125 13.81 5.06 16.18
CA ARG A 125 13.87 4.15 15.02
C ARG A 125 15.00 4.47 14.04
N GLY A 126 15.88 5.43 14.37
CA GLY A 126 17.05 5.81 13.57
C GLY A 126 16.74 6.75 12.40
N ALA A 127 15.52 7.29 12.29
CA ALA A 127 15.21 8.31 11.30
C ALA A 127 15.73 9.69 11.74
N VAL A 128 16.02 10.57 10.80
CA VAL A 128 16.35 11.96 11.09
C VAL A 128 15.11 12.66 11.65
N LYS A 129 15.25 13.29 12.82
CA LYS A 129 14.19 14.03 13.47
C LYS A 129 13.97 15.37 12.78
N THR A 130 12.73 15.63 12.34
CA THR A 130 12.35 16.87 11.65
C THR A 130 11.12 17.50 12.28
N ASP A 131 10.96 18.79 12.07
CA ASP A 131 9.73 19.52 12.33
C ASP A 131 8.75 19.44 11.12
N LYS A 132 7.63 20.16 11.21
CA LYS A 132 6.62 20.20 10.13
C LYS A 132 7.11 20.84 8.83
N PHE A 133 8.20 21.57 8.84
CA PHE A 133 8.86 22.18 7.69
C PHE A 133 10.02 21.32 7.17
N LEU A 134 10.20 20.13 7.74
CA LEU A 134 11.29 19.20 7.45
C LEU A 134 12.70 19.74 7.82
N CYS A 135 12.75 20.77 8.67
CA CYS A 135 13.98 21.23 9.28
C CYS A 135 14.44 20.21 10.32
N THR A 136 15.74 19.90 10.34
CA THR A 136 16.34 19.07 11.39
C THR A 136 16.58 19.88 12.67
N THR A 137 17.14 19.25 13.69
CA THR A 137 17.57 19.93 14.93
C THR A 137 18.78 20.83 14.74
N ALA A 138 19.53 20.65 13.64
CA ALA A 138 20.65 21.49 13.28
C ALA A 138 20.23 22.59 12.30
N PRO A 139 20.72 23.84 12.44
CA PRO A 139 20.37 24.95 11.56
C PRO A 139 20.85 24.68 10.11
N ASN A 140 20.04 25.10 9.14
CA ASN A 140 20.33 24.98 7.70
C ASN A 140 20.50 23.53 7.19
N ILE A 141 19.93 22.55 7.90
CA ILE A 141 19.89 21.15 7.47
C ILE A 141 18.44 20.67 7.47
N TRP A 142 18.02 20.11 6.36
CA TRP A 142 16.69 19.49 6.15
C TRP A 142 16.82 18.02 5.87
N ALA A 143 15.79 17.23 6.18
CA ALA A 143 15.72 15.82 5.79
C ALA A 143 14.38 15.54 5.09
N MET A 144 14.45 14.84 3.96
CA MET A 144 13.33 14.57 3.07
C MET A 144 13.23 13.09 2.72
N GLY A 145 12.00 12.60 2.49
CA GLY A 145 11.75 11.23 2.09
C GLY A 145 11.95 10.21 3.21
N ASP A 146 12.29 9.00 2.86
CA ASP A 146 12.34 7.84 3.76
C ASP A 146 13.25 8.06 4.99
N VAL A 147 14.31 8.84 4.83
CA VAL A 147 15.25 9.14 5.92
C VAL A 147 14.63 9.95 7.06
N ALA A 148 13.58 10.73 6.79
CA ALA A 148 12.81 11.47 7.78
C ALA A 148 11.78 10.60 8.54
N GLY A 149 11.62 9.31 8.17
CA GLY A 149 10.83 8.32 8.92
C GLY A 149 9.31 8.43 8.80
N GLY A 150 8.79 9.25 7.89
CA GLY A 150 7.37 9.39 7.59
C GLY A 150 6.81 8.28 6.68
N LEU A 151 5.81 8.61 5.88
CA LEU A 151 5.27 7.73 4.84
C LEU A 151 6.33 7.50 3.75
N GLN A 152 6.65 6.23 3.50
CA GLN A 152 7.76 5.82 2.63
C GLN A 152 7.27 5.61 1.19
N PHE A 153 6.90 6.70 0.52
CA PHE A 153 6.44 6.70 -0.87
C PHE A 153 7.21 7.72 -1.69
N THR A 154 7.47 7.43 -2.95
CA THR A 154 8.18 8.32 -3.88
C THR A 154 7.51 9.69 -4.00
N TYR A 155 6.19 9.73 -4.07
CA TYR A 155 5.43 10.98 -4.16
C TYR A 155 5.46 11.78 -2.84
N ILE A 156 5.68 11.14 -1.69
CA ILE A 156 5.93 11.84 -0.43
C ILE A 156 7.31 12.49 -0.43
N SER A 157 8.33 11.79 -0.95
CA SER A 157 9.67 12.39 -1.11
C SER A 157 9.63 13.60 -2.04
N LEU A 158 8.84 13.55 -3.12
CA LEU A 158 8.64 14.68 -4.02
C LEU A 158 7.89 15.84 -3.33
N ASP A 159 6.89 15.52 -2.51
CA ASP A 159 6.15 16.52 -1.76
C ASP A 159 7.01 17.15 -0.64
N ASP A 160 7.85 16.37 0.03
CA ASP A 160 8.86 16.86 0.97
C ASP A 160 9.81 17.88 0.28
N PHE A 161 10.26 17.54 -0.93
CA PHE A 161 11.06 18.48 -1.72
C PHE A 161 10.32 19.81 -1.95
N ARG A 162 9.03 19.78 -2.30
CA ARG A 162 8.23 20.99 -2.51
C ARG A 162 8.13 21.85 -1.25
N ILE A 163 7.96 21.22 -0.08
CA ILE A 163 7.92 21.90 1.22
C ILE A 163 9.26 22.58 1.49
N VAL A 164 10.38 21.86 1.36
CA VAL A 164 11.71 22.42 1.59
C VAL A 164 12.04 23.51 0.60
N TRP A 165 11.76 23.29 -0.70
CA TRP A 165 12.04 24.27 -1.75
C TRP A 165 11.25 25.57 -1.57
N SER A 166 10.00 25.50 -1.11
CA SER A 166 9.18 26.69 -0.87
C SER A 166 9.76 27.62 0.21
N GLN A 167 10.58 27.09 1.13
CA GLN A 167 11.22 27.91 2.18
C GLN A 167 12.37 28.78 1.64
N ALA A 168 12.93 28.46 0.48
CA ALA A 168 13.99 29.25 -0.14
C ALA A 168 13.49 30.52 -0.84
N GLY A 169 12.15 30.68 -0.99
CA GLY A 169 11.49 31.83 -1.62
C GLY A 169 10.83 32.77 -0.60
N GLU A 170 9.58 33.13 -0.83
CA GLU A 170 8.80 34.06 0.01
C GLU A 170 8.32 33.47 1.33
N GLY A 171 8.65 32.20 1.60
CA GLY A 171 8.27 31.43 2.79
C GLY A 171 7.48 30.16 2.43
N PRO A 172 7.23 29.30 3.42
CA PRO A 172 6.61 28.01 3.18
C PRO A 172 5.15 28.16 2.77
N LEU A 173 4.77 27.58 1.63
CA LEU A 173 3.39 27.56 1.10
C LEU A 173 2.49 26.65 1.94
N TYR A 174 3.04 25.53 2.45
CA TYR A 174 2.36 24.53 3.27
C TYR A 174 3.40 23.69 4.01
N THR A 175 2.94 22.78 4.87
CA THR A 175 3.76 21.96 5.77
C THR A 175 3.42 20.46 5.63
N ALA A 176 4.27 19.59 6.15
CA ALA A 176 4.00 18.16 6.21
C ALA A 176 2.70 17.82 6.99
N ASN A 177 2.28 18.69 7.93
CA ASN A 177 1.03 18.51 8.67
C ASN A 177 -0.24 18.81 7.85
N ASP A 178 -0.11 19.48 6.71
CA ASP A 178 -1.22 19.80 5.83
C ASP A 178 -1.60 18.62 4.91
N ARG A 179 -0.78 17.58 4.89
CA ARG A 179 -1.04 16.33 4.16
C ARG A 179 -2.20 15.58 4.80
N LYS A 180 -3.32 15.55 4.11
CA LYS A 180 -4.50 14.78 4.52
C LYS A 180 -4.76 13.69 3.49
N ASN A 181 -5.40 12.61 3.95
CA ASN A 181 -5.93 11.56 3.06
C ASN A 181 -4.93 11.13 1.98
N VAL A 182 -3.68 10.86 2.37
CA VAL A 182 -2.65 10.42 1.43
C VAL A 182 -3.07 9.08 0.82
N PRO A 183 -3.33 9.02 -0.50
CA PRO A 183 -3.70 7.76 -1.13
C PRO A 183 -2.49 6.85 -1.20
N ASN A 184 -2.72 5.56 -1.26
CA ASN A 184 -1.68 4.61 -1.56
C ASN A 184 -2.16 3.56 -2.55
N SER A 185 -1.24 2.99 -3.33
CA SER A 185 -1.50 1.89 -4.24
C SER A 185 -0.46 0.81 -4.06
N VAL A 186 -0.94 -0.44 -4.06
CA VAL A 186 -0.12 -1.65 -4.12
C VAL A 186 -0.26 -2.17 -5.54
N PHE A 187 0.85 -2.17 -6.28
CA PHE A 187 0.88 -2.46 -7.72
C PHE A 187 0.93 -3.96 -8.00
N ILE A 188 -0.14 -4.62 -7.60
CA ILE A 188 -0.49 -5.98 -8.02
C ILE A 188 -1.38 -5.91 -9.26
N ASP A 189 -1.80 -7.03 -9.78
CA ASP A 189 -2.70 -7.12 -10.92
C ASP A 189 -3.96 -7.94 -10.54
N PRO A 190 -5.15 -7.27 -10.47
CA PRO A 190 -5.38 -5.82 -10.54
C PRO A 190 -4.87 -5.08 -9.31
N PRO A 191 -4.52 -3.76 -9.43
CA PRO A 191 -3.96 -3.01 -8.31
C PRO A 191 -4.98 -2.78 -7.18
N LEU A 192 -4.45 -2.75 -5.93
CA LEU A 192 -5.19 -2.31 -4.74
C LEU A 192 -4.83 -0.85 -4.46
N SER A 193 -5.82 0.03 -4.41
CA SER A 193 -5.64 1.44 -4.07
C SER A 193 -6.56 1.87 -2.94
N THR A 194 -6.03 2.65 -2.00
CA THR A 194 -6.77 3.08 -0.80
C THR A 194 -6.58 4.57 -0.52
N VAL A 195 -7.60 5.19 0.06
CA VAL A 195 -7.54 6.57 0.57
C VAL A 195 -8.48 6.75 1.76
N GLY A 196 -8.11 7.61 2.69
CA GLY A 196 -8.92 7.93 3.88
C GLY A 196 -9.03 6.76 4.87
N LEU A 197 -10.13 6.70 5.60
CA LEU A 197 -10.37 5.71 6.64
C LEU A 197 -10.81 4.36 6.05
N ARG A 198 -10.25 3.29 6.55
CA ARG A 198 -10.77 1.94 6.35
C ARG A 198 -12.00 1.72 7.22
N GLU A 199 -12.83 0.76 6.88
CA GLU A 199 -14.03 0.42 7.65
C GLU A 199 -13.70 0.15 9.12
N LYS A 200 -12.68 -0.68 9.40
CA LYS A 200 -12.25 -0.99 10.77
C LYS A 200 -11.79 0.24 11.55
N GLU A 201 -11.14 1.20 10.90
CA GLU A 201 -10.68 2.44 11.52
C GLU A 201 -11.86 3.37 11.86
N ALA A 202 -12.82 3.50 10.93
CA ALA A 202 -14.03 4.27 11.15
C ALA A 202 -14.90 3.68 12.29
N ARG A 203 -15.03 2.33 12.32
CA ARG A 203 -15.73 1.64 13.41
C ARG A 203 -15.01 1.80 14.76
N ALA A 204 -13.67 1.73 14.79
CA ALA A 204 -12.88 1.97 16.00
C ALA A 204 -13.05 3.41 16.54
N GLN A 205 -13.37 4.37 15.68
CA GLN A 205 -13.72 5.75 16.04
C GLN A 205 -15.20 5.92 16.41
N ASN A 206 -15.97 4.84 16.49
CA ASN A 206 -17.42 4.85 16.78
C ASN A 206 -18.24 5.72 15.78
N ARG A 207 -17.79 5.84 14.53
CA ARG A 207 -18.52 6.57 13.50
C ARG A 207 -19.74 5.75 13.06
N ASN A 208 -20.86 6.44 12.82
CA ASN A 208 -22.02 5.84 12.16
C ASN A 208 -21.75 5.79 10.66
N ILE A 209 -21.46 4.59 10.11
CA ILE A 209 -20.99 4.44 8.74
C ILE A 209 -21.93 3.59 7.90
N ARG A 210 -21.96 3.93 6.63
CA ARG A 210 -22.53 3.12 5.54
C ARG A 210 -21.38 2.58 4.69
N ILE A 211 -21.38 1.27 4.45
CA ILE A 211 -20.43 0.62 3.57
C ILE A 211 -21.11 0.38 2.23
N ALA A 212 -20.49 0.87 1.16
CA ALA A 212 -20.87 0.55 -0.21
C ALA A 212 -19.83 -0.38 -0.82
N LYS A 213 -20.29 -1.38 -1.59
CA LYS A 213 -19.40 -2.33 -2.27
C LYS A 213 -19.95 -2.64 -3.65
N LEU A 214 -19.11 -2.52 -4.67
CA LEU A 214 -19.43 -2.78 -6.06
C LEU A 214 -18.43 -3.80 -6.61
N PRO A 215 -18.85 -4.98 -7.11
CA PRO A 215 -17.94 -5.90 -7.79
C PRO A 215 -17.33 -5.25 -9.04
N ALA A 216 -16.02 -5.44 -9.28
CA ALA A 216 -15.36 -4.93 -10.48
C ALA A 216 -16.02 -5.46 -11.77
N ALA A 217 -16.53 -6.69 -11.73
CA ALA A 217 -17.30 -7.29 -12.81
C ALA A 217 -18.58 -6.52 -13.22
N ALA A 218 -19.10 -5.64 -12.36
CA ALA A 218 -20.27 -4.81 -12.69
C ALA A 218 -19.89 -3.56 -13.51
N VAL A 219 -18.60 -3.23 -13.62
CA VAL A 219 -18.12 -2.04 -14.32
C VAL A 219 -17.97 -2.31 -15.82
N PRO A 220 -18.62 -1.54 -16.71
CA PRO A 220 -18.55 -1.77 -18.17
C PRO A 220 -17.12 -1.79 -18.70
N LYS A 221 -16.26 -0.89 -18.24
CA LYS A 221 -14.85 -0.83 -18.66
C LYS A 221 -14.08 -2.09 -18.26
N ALA A 222 -14.29 -2.63 -17.06
CA ALA A 222 -13.68 -3.88 -16.61
C ALA A 222 -14.07 -5.06 -17.53
N GLN A 223 -15.32 -5.09 -17.99
CA GLN A 223 -15.79 -6.08 -18.96
C GLN A 223 -15.08 -5.96 -20.31
N VAL A 224 -14.88 -4.73 -20.80
CA VAL A 224 -14.14 -4.46 -22.05
C VAL A 224 -12.68 -4.91 -21.94
N LEU A 225 -12.04 -4.64 -20.79
CA LEU A 225 -10.66 -5.05 -20.53
C LEU A 225 -10.52 -6.54 -20.24
N LYS A 226 -11.61 -7.23 -19.89
CA LYS A 226 -11.63 -8.60 -19.34
C LYS A 226 -10.87 -8.72 -17.99
N GLU A 227 -10.81 -7.62 -17.25
CA GLU A 227 -10.19 -7.50 -15.93
C GLU A 227 -11.28 -7.29 -14.88
N THR A 228 -12.02 -8.36 -14.57
CA THR A 228 -13.25 -8.31 -13.75
C THR A 228 -13.03 -8.74 -12.31
N GLU A 229 -11.81 -9.08 -11.92
CA GLU A 229 -11.47 -9.50 -10.56
C GLU A 229 -11.52 -8.31 -9.59
N GLY A 230 -11.89 -8.61 -8.34
CA GLY A 230 -11.92 -7.65 -7.25
C GLY A 230 -13.21 -6.87 -7.09
N PHE A 231 -13.15 -5.78 -6.35
CA PHE A 231 -14.29 -4.92 -6.04
C PHE A 231 -13.83 -3.49 -5.67
N LEU A 232 -14.78 -2.57 -5.69
CA LEU A 232 -14.66 -1.22 -5.17
C LEU A 232 -15.44 -1.15 -3.86
N LYS A 233 -14.84 -0.58 -2.79
CA LYS A 233 -15.45 -0.40 -1.47
C LYS A 233 -15.33 1.05 -1.05
N ALA A 234 -16.40 1.64 -0.52
CA ALA A 234 -16.39 2.97 0.06
C ALA A 234 -16.94 2.96 1.48
N VAL A 235 -16.36 3.80 2.33
CA VAL A 235 -16.79 4.09 3.69
C VAL A 235 -17.37 5.49 3.69
N VAL A 236 -18.66 5.60 4.00
CA VAL A 236 -19.41 6.86 3.99
C VAL A 236 -20.02 7.09 5.37
N ASP A 237 -19.95 8.31 5.87
CA ASP A 237 -20.64 8.72 7.09
C ASP A 237 -22.14 8.71 6.83
N ALA A 238 -22.89 7.94 7.61
CA ALA A 238 -24.32 7.72 7.39
C ALA A 238 -25.19 8.95 7.74
N ASP A 239 -24.67 9.83 8.60
CA ASP A 239 -25.40 11.00 9.07
C ASP A 239 -25.13 12.22 8.18
N THR A 240 -23.90 12.36 7.68
CA THR A 240 -23.46 13.55 6.96
C THR A 240 -23.26 13.34 5.47
N ASP A 241 -23.31 12.09 4.98
CA ASP A 241 -22.98 11.68 3.60
C ASP A 241 -21.53 12.02 3.19
N GLU A 242 -20.63 12.24 4.15
CA GLU A 242 -19.20 12.45 3.90
C GLU A 242 -18.52 11.17 3.45
N ILE A 243 -17.65 11.28 2.45
CA ILE A 243 -16.79 10.18 2.04
C ILE A 243 -15.64 10.11 3.03
N LEU A 244 -15.60 9.04 3.84
CA LEU A 244 -14.55 8.84 4.84
C LEU A 244 -13.34 8.13 4.27
N GLY A 245 -13.53 7.26 3.28
CA GLY A 245 -12.46 6.55 2.61
C GLY A 245 -12.96 5.57 1.57
N ALA A 246 -12.00 4.99 0.84
CA ALA A 246 -12.26 3.95 -0.15
C ALA A 246 -11.09 2.97 -0.28
N SER A 247 -11.41 1.74 -0.66
CA SER A 247 -10.47 0.68 -1.04
C SER A 247 -10.94 0.07 -2.36
N LEU A 248 -10.11 0.17 -3.40
CA LEU A 248 -10.44 -0.24 -4.76
C LEU A 248 -9.48 -1.36 -5.18
N ILE A 249 -10.00 -2.54 -5.49
CA ILE A 249 -9.26 -3.65 -6.09
C ILE A 249 -9.86 -3.84 -7.48
N CYS A 250 -9.30 -3.21 -8.49
CA CYS A 250 -9.80 -3.28 -9.87
C CYS A 250 -8.78 -2.69 -10.84
N ALA A 251 -8.97 -2.93 -12.13
CA ALA A 251 -8.22 -2.25 -13.18
C ALA A 251 -8.18 -0.73 -12.96
N GLU A 252 -7.05 -0.11 -13.22
CA GLU A 252 -6.86 1.35 -13.13
C GLU A 252 -7.20 1.97 -11.74
N SER A 253 -7.28 1.17 -10.66
CA SER A 253 -7.65 1.68 -9.33
C SER A 253 -6.72 2.80 -8.86
N HIS A 254 -5.43 2.75 -9.22
CA HIS A 254 -4.41 3.75 -8.90
C HIS A 254 -4.67 5.13 -9.55
N GLU A 255 -5.45 5.17 -10.64
CA GLU A 255 -5.93 6.42 -11.23
C GLU A 255 -7.26 6.87 -10.60
N VAL A 256 -8.21 5.94 -10.47
CA VAL A 256 -9.55 6.24 -9.92
C VAL A 256 -9.48 6.75 -8.49
N ILE A 257 -8.56 6.22 -7.67
CA ILE A 257 -8.41 6.62 -6.26
C ILE A 257 -8.09 8.11 -6.10
N ASN A 258 -7.40 8.72 -7.05
CA ASN A 258 -7.09 10.15 -7.02
C ASN A 258 -8.34 11.03 -7.16
N THR A 259 -9.36 10.57 -7.91
CA THR A 259 -10.68 11.24 -7.97
C THR A 259 -11.37 11.18 -6.61
N VAL A 260 -11.35 10.03 -5.94
CA VAL A 260 -11.92 9.89 -4.60
C VAL A 260 -11.19 10.76 -3.59
N LYS A 261 -9.84 10.78 -3.64
CA LYS A 261 -9.02 11.67 -2.80
C LYS A 261 -9.41 13.13 -2.97
N LEU A 262 -9.49 13.59 -4.22
CA LEU A 262 -9.87 14.96 -4.52
C LEU A 262 -11.27 15.29 -3.99
N ALA A 263 -12.23 14.36 -4.11
CA ALA A 263 -13.57 14.52 -3.57
C ALA A 263 -13.57 14.66 -2.04
N ILE A 264 -12.81 13.81 -1.33
CA ILE A 264 -12.67 13.88 0.13
C ILE A 264 -12.06 15.23 0.54
N ASP A 265 -10.94 15.63 -0.05
CA ASP A 265 -10.22 16.85 0.32
C ASP A 265 -11.03 18.12 0.01
N SER A 266 -11.90 18.06 -1.02
CA SER A 266 -12.82 19.14 -1.39
C SER A 266 -14.12 19.13 -0.57
N GLY A 267 -14.30 18.18 0.35
CA GLY A 267 -15.51 18.05 1.17
C GLY A 267 -16.76 17.65 0.37
N LEU A 268 -16.59 17.02 -0.80
CA LEU A 268 -17.70 16.53 -1.59
C LEU A 268 -18.40 15.36 -0.88
N LYS A 269 -19.72 15.33 -0.99
CA LYS A 269 -20.53 14.25 -0.45
C LYS A 269 -20.58 13.06 -1.40
N ALA A 270 -20.85 11.87 -0.88
CA ALA A 270 -21.03 10.66 -1.68
C ALA A 270 -22.10 10.86 -2.77
N SER A 271 -23.19 11.53 -2.44
CA SER A 271 -24.24 11.88 -3.40
C SER A 271 -23.79 12.80 -4.55
N ALA A 272 -22.70 13.55 -4.39
CA ALA A 272 -22.13 14.35 -5.49
C ALA A 272 -21.46 13.46 -6.52
N LEU A 273 -20.65 12.45 -6.09
CA LEU A 273 -20.04 11.48 -6.98
C LEU A 273 -21.08 10.59 -7.67
N HIS A 274 -22.14 10.19 -6.94
CA HIS A 274 -23.25 9.44 -7.53
C HIS A 274 -23.91 10.18 -8.70
N ARG A 275 -24.06 11.51 -8.62
CA ARG A 275 -24.71 12.33 -9.66
C ARG A 275 -23.76 12.93 -10.68
N GLN A 276 -22.44 12.69 -10.53
CA GLN A 276 -21.45 13.22 -11.47
C GLN A 276 -21.59 12.55 -12.83
N VAL A 277 -21.33 13.30 -13.89
CA VAL A 277 -21.25 12.76 -15.26
C VAL A 277 -19.79 12.37 -15.54
N PHE A 278 -19.55 11.09 -15.68
CA PHE A 278 -18.26 10.54 -16.12
C PHE A 278 -18.29 10.15 -17.59
N THR A 279 -17.13 10.12 -18.23
CA THR A 279 -17.00 9.58 -19.59
C THR A 279 -17.21 8.06 -19.59
N HIS A 280 -17.76 7.54 -20.69
CA HIS A 280 -18.02 6.10 -20.87
C HIS A 280 -17.27 5.56 -22.10
N PRO A 281 -16.68 4.33 -22.07
CA PRO A 281 -16.51 3.47 -20.89
C PRO A 281 -15.20 3.79 -20.14
N THR A 282 -15.27 4.00 -18.84
CA THR A 282 -14.11 4.24 -17.96
C THR A 282 -14.27 3.47 -16.65
N MET A 283 -13.15 3.28 -15.91
CA MET A 283 -13.25 2.75 -14.55
C MET A 283 -13.81 3.80 -13.58
N SER A 284 -13.63 5.09 -13.86
CA SER A 284 -14.11 6.19 -13.01
C SER A 284 -15.66 6.28 -12.97
N GLU A 285 -16.38 5.86 -14.01
CA GLU A 285 -17.86 5.85 -13.99
C GLU A 285 -18.45 4.90 -12.93
N ALA A 286 -17.66 3.91 -12.48
CA ALA A 286 -18.04 3.05 -11.36
C ALA A 286 -18.35 3.81 -10.08
N LEU A 287 -17.82 5.03 -9.91
CA LEU A 287 -18.09 5.87 -8.76
C LEU A 287 -19.58 6.28 -8.66
N ASN A 288 -20.30 6.37 -9.78
CA ASN A 288 -21.74 6.61 -9.76
C ASN A 288 -22.49 5.49 -9.02
N ASP A 289 -22.17 4.24 -9.35
CA ASP A 289 -22.82 3.07 -8.75
C ASP A 289 -22.31 2.79 -7.35
N LEU A 290 -21.01 2.96 -7.10
CA LEU A 290 -20.39 2.77 -5.78
C LEU A 290 -21.00 3.71 -4.74
N PHE A 291 -21.26 4.97 -5.10
CA PHE A 291 -21.80 5.98 -4.20
C PHE A 291 -23.35 6.14 -4.30
N ALA A 292 -24.01 5.25 -5.05
CA ALA A 292 -25.47 5.23 -5.09
C ALA A 292 -26.07 5.02 -3.69
N PRO A 293 -27.23 5.64 -3.39
CA PRO A 293 -27.93 5.35 -2.15
C PRO A 293 -28.26 3.86 -2.05
N ILE A 294 -27.87 3.24 -0.94
CA ILE A 294 -28.31 1.86 -0.66
C ILE A 294 -29.80 1.90 -0.35
N LYS A 295 -30.59 1.20 -1.16
CA LYS A 295 -32.04 1.05 -0.95
C LYS A 295 -32.33 0.14 0.22
#